data_516bab31b6e1f6ae8fdfe4313cbc2d43
#
_entry.id   516bab31b6e1f6ae8fdfe4313cbc2d43
#
_cell.length_a   1.000
_cell.length_b   1.000
_cell.length_c   1.000
_cell.angle_alpha   90.00
_cell.angle_beta   90.00
_cell.angle_gamma   90.00
#
_symmetry.space_group_name_H-M   'P 1'
#
loop_
_entity.id
_entity.type
_entity.pdbx_description
1 polymer ?
#
loop_
_entity_poly.entity_id
_entity_poly.type
_entity_poly.pdbx_seq_one_letter_code
_entity_poly.pdbx_strand_id
1 'polypeptide(L)'
;MAEFFAYTDGACSGNPGPGGWGALLQAREGDTVVKERNLKGGEAETTNNRMELMAAIVALETLGKPCAITVITDSAYVKNGVTGWIHGWKRNGWKTASKKPVKNVELWQRLDDAQARHHVTWEWVKGHAGHPENERADELARAGMAPFKD
;
A
#
# COMPACT_ATOMS: atom_id res chain seq x y z
N MET A 1 8.96 11.50 21.19
CA MET A 1 8.55 10.18 20.68
C MET A 1 8.51 10.23 19.16
N ALA A 2 8.94 9.16 18.54
CA ALA A 2 8.93 9.10 17.09
C ALA A 2 7.52 8.85 16.56
N GLU A 3 7.21 9.51 15.44
CA GLU A 3 6.00 9.24 14.67
C GLU A 3 6.38 8.39 13.47
N PHE A 4 5.51 7.45 13.08
CA PHE A 4 5.80 6.52 12.01
C PHE A 4 4.93 6.80 10.79
N PHE A 5 5.56 6.76 9.61
CA PHE A 5 4.91 7.02 8.33
C PHE A 5 5.29 5.95 7.32
N ALA A 6 4.35 5.57 6.46
CA ALA A 6 4.61 4.71 5.32
C ALA A 6 4.10 5.40 4.07
N TYR A 7 4.97 5.64 3.12
CA TYR A 7 4.63 6.21 1.81
C TYR A 7 4.61 5.07 0.82
N THR A 8 3.49 4.82 0.19
CA THR A 8 3.28 3.63 -0.64
C THR A 8 2.90 4.00 -2.06
N ASP A 9 3.35 3.19 -3.03
CA ASP A 9 2.98 3.38 -4.43
C ASP A 9 3.02 2.06 -5.18
N GLY A 10 2.28 2.00 -6.28
CA GLY A 10 2.28 0.87 -7.19
C GLY A 10 2.38 1.34 -8.63
N ALA A 11 2.97 0.52 -9.47
CA ALA A 11 3.14 0.80 -10.89
C ALA A 11 2.89 -0.46 -11.70
N CYS A 12 2.38 -0.30 -12.90
CA CYS A 12 2.15 -1.43 -13.80
C CYS A 12 2.33 -1.00 -15.24
N SER A 13 3.08 -1.81 -15.99
CA SER A 13 3.32 -1.57 -17.42
C SER A 13 2.33 -2.43 -18.22
N GLY A 14 1.27 -1.79 -18.73
CA GLY A 14 0.10 -2.50 -19.18
C GLY A 14 -0.77 -2.86 -17.97
N ASN A 15 -2.00 -3.22 -18.17
CA ASN A 15 -2.90 -3.49 -17.04
C ASN A 15 -3.94 -4.53 -17.47
N PRO A 16 -3.61 -5.88 -17.43
CA PRO A 16 -2.46 -6.45 -16.69
C PRO A 16 -1.13 -6.39 -17.44
N GLY A 17 -0.05 -6.62 -16.68
CA GLY A 17 1.31 -6.65 -17.19
C GLY A 17 2.31 -6.68 -16.06
N PRO A 18 3.62 -6.51 -16.36
CA PRO A 18 4.63 -6.41 -15.30
C PRO A 18 4.32 -5.23 -14.38
N GLY A 19 4.47 -5.43 -13.09
CA GLY A 19 4.22 -4.38 -12.14
C GLY A 19 5.16 -4.43 -10.95
N GLY A 20 5.19 -3.34 -10.19
CA GLY A 20 5.99 -3.22 -9.00
C GLY A 20 5.31 -2.40 -7.94
N TRP A 21 5.76 -2.58 -6.71
CA TRP A 21 5.29 -1.81 -5.56
C TRP A 21 6.49 -1.28 -4.78
N GLY A 22 6.29 -0.15 -4.13
CA GLY A 22 7.31 0.46 -3.30
C GLY A 22 6.71 1.04 -2.03
N ALA A 23 7.49 0.99 -0.96
CA ALA A 23 7.10 1.60 0.30
C ALA A 23 8.33 2.20 0.98
N LEU A 24 8.20 3.44 1.43
CA LEU A 24 9.21 4.13 2.22
C LEU A 24 8.69 4.23 3.64
N LEU A 25 9.36 3.57 4.58
CA LEU A 25 9.03 3.65 6.00
C LEU A 25 9.93 4.69 6.65
N GLN A 26 9.33 5.62 7.41
CA GLN A 26 10.08 6.63 8.14
C GLN A 26 9.63 6.70 9.59
N ALA A 27 10.61 6.88 10.48
CA ALA A 27 10.35 7.31 11.84
C ALA A 27 10.86 8.75 11.95
N ARG A 28 10.03 9.62 12.48
CA ARG A 28 10.35 11.05 12.61
C ARG A 28 10.20 11.53 14.04
N GLU A 29 11.06 12.46 14.43
CA GLU A 29 10.91 13.24 15.64
C GLU A 29 10.79 14.68 15.21
N GLY A 30 9.56 15.24 15.26
CA GLY A 30 9.26 16.51 14.65
C GLY A 30 9.49 16.45 13.14
N ASP A 31 10.30 17.36 12.61
CA ASP A 31 10.63 17.39 11.17
C ASP A 31 11.85 16.55 10.82
N THR A 32 12.48 15.91 11.81
CA THR A 32 13.71 15.15 11.60
C THR A 32 13.42 13.69 11.37
N VAL A 33 13.88 13.15 10.23
CA VAL A 33 13.81 11.71 9.96
C VAL A 33 14.93 11.04 10.74
N VAL A 34 14.56 10.21 11.72
CA VAL A 34 15.54 9.53 12.57
C VAL A 34 15.83 8.09 12.12
N LYS A 35 14.94 7.52 11.32
CA LYS A 35 15.13 6.17 10.76
C LYS A 35 14.32 6.05 9.48
N GLU A 36 14.88 5.29 8.52
CA GLU A 36 14.25 5.13 7.22
C GLU A 36 14.52 3.73 6.67
N ARG A 37 13.54 3.16 5.98
CA ARG A 37 13.69 1.87 5.32
C ARG A 37 12.94 1.86 4.00
N ASN A 38 13.60 1.38 2.94
CA ASN A 38 13.01 1.23 1.62
C ASN A 38 12.59 -0.22 1.39
N LEU A 39 11.39 -0.42 0.88
CA LEU A 39 10.85 -1.73 0.51
C LEU A 39 10.40 -1.70 -0.93
N LYS A 40 10.65 -2.78 -1.67
CA LYS A 40 10.19 -2.88 -3.06
C LYS A 40 10.00 -4.34 -3.47
N GLY A 41 9.20 -4.54 -4.48
CA GLY A 41 8.97 -5.84 -5.08
C GLY A 41 8.15 -5.71 -6.35
N GLY A 42 7.90 -6.82 -7.03
CA GLY A 42 7.12 -6.79 -8.25
C GLY A 42 6.63 -8.16 -8.65
N GLU A 43 5.87 -8.20 -9.73
CA GLU A 43 5.30 -9.41 -10.33
C GLU A 43 5.33 -9.31 -11.84
N ALA A 44 5.47 -10.46 -12.50
CA ALA A 44 5.54 -10.52 -13.97
C ALA A 44 4.20 -10.15 -14.63
N GLU A 45 3.10 -10.50 -13.99
CA GLU A 45 1.76 -10.19 -14.50
C GLU A 45 0.84 -9.83 -13.35
N THR A 46 0.42 -8.56 -13.31
CA THR A 46 -0.37 -8.03 -12.23
C THR A 46 -1.15 -6.81 -12.71
N THR A 47 -1.76 -6.07 -11.81
CA THR A 47 -2.48 -4.82 -12.11
C THR A 47 -1.99 -3.72 -11.19
N ASN A 48 -2.25 -2.48 -11.60
CA ASN A 48 -1.90 -1.32 -10.77
C ASN A 48 -2.54 -1.40 -9.39
N ASN A 49 -3.83 -1.76 -9.33
CA ASN A 49 -4.54 -1.87 -8.04
C ASN A 49 -3.91 -2.92 -7.12
N ARG A 50 -3.49 -4.07 -7.66
CA ARG A 50 -2.82 -5.10 -6.86
C ARG A 50 -1.49 -4.60 -6.31
N MET A 51 -0.73 -3.84 -7.10
CA MET A 51 0.55 -3.30 -6.66
C MET A 51 0.38 -2.22 -5.59
N GLU A 52 -0.65 -1.40 -5.70
CA GLU A 52 -0.99 -0.43 -4.67
C GLU A 52 -1.34 -1.11 -3.34
N LEU A 53 -2.13 -2.19 -3.41
CA LEU A 53 -2.44 -3.00 -2.22
C LEU A 53 -1.19 -3.64 -1.62
N MET A 54 -0.32 -4.21 -2.46
CA MET A 54 0.89 -4.88 -2.00
C MET A 54 1.82 -3.92 -1.25
N ALA A 55 1.96 -2.69 -1.75
CA ALA A 55 2.80 -1.69 -1.08
C ALA A 55 2.32 -1.45 0.35
N ALA A 56 1.02 -1.25 0.54
CA ALA A 56 0.45 -1.02 1.88
C ALA A 56 0.57 -2.26 2.77
N ILE A 57 0.29 -3.44 2.21
CA ILE A 57 0.36 -4.70 2.95
C ILE A 57 1.76 -4.95 3.49
N VAL A 58 2.76 -4.89 2.61
CA VAL A 58 4.14 -5.20 3.00
C VAL A 58 4.67 -4.15 3.98
N ALA A 59 4.31 -2.88 3.79
CA ALA A 59 4.69 -1.83 4.73
C ALA A 59 4.23 -2.17 6.15
N LEU A 60 2.97 -2.58 6.30
CA LEU A 60 2.42 -2.93 7.61
C LEU A 60 2.97 -4.24 8.15
N GLU A 61 3.15 -5.24 7.28
CA GLU A 61 3.69 -6.56 7.69
C GLU A 61 5.14 -6.50 8.11
N THR A 62 5.90 -5.52 7.64
CA THR A 62 7.31 -5.35 7.99
C THR A 62 7.49 -4.87 9.42
N LEU A 63 6.48 -4.26 10.01
CA LEU A 63 6.55 -3.75 11.39
C LEU A 63 6.55 -4.92 12.37
N GLY A 64 7.60 -5.00 13.18
CA GLY A 64 7.79 -6.12 14.11
C GLY A 64 6.95 -6.07 15.37
N LYS A 65 6.37 -4.90 15.67
CA LYS A 65 5.55 -4.68 16.87
C LYS A 65 4.33 -3.85 16.52
N PRO A 66 3.23 -3.99 17.28
CA PRO A 66 2.09 -3.10 17.09
C PRO A 66 2.50 -1.65 17.27
N CYS A 67 2.07 -0.79 16.35
CA CYS A 67 2.38 0.64 16.43
C CYS A 67 1.30 1.48 15.79
N ALA A 68 1.31 2.77 16.11
CA ALA A 68 0.50 3.77 15.43
C ALA A 68 1.31 4.26 14.24
N ILE A 69 0.73 4.22 13.05
CA ILE A 69 1.41 4.61 11.81
C ILE A 69 0.43 5.29 10.86
N THR A 70 0.93 6.30 10.14
CA THR A 70 0.17 6.94 9.07
C THR A 70 0.64 6.36 7.74
N VAL A 71 -0.29 5.79 6.98
CA VAL A 71 -0.01 5.27 5.63
C VAL A 71 -0.49 6.29 4.61
N ILE A 72 0.42 6.78 3.80
CA ILE A 72 0.14 7.78 2.77
C ILE A 72 0.10 7.08 1.42
N THR A 73 -1.01 7.20 0.72
CA THR A 73 -1.21 6.60 -0.61
C THR A 73 -1.85 7.61 -1.54
N ASP A 74 -1.55 7.51 -2.83
CA ASP A 74 -2.24 8.27 -3.86
C ASP A 74 -3.33 7.44 -4.55
N SER A 75 -3.52 6.19 -4.13
CA SER A 75 -4.50 5.28 -4.71
C SER A 75 -5.89 5.53 -4.12
N ALA A 76 -6.81 6.02 -4.96
CA ALA A 76 -8.22 6.14 -4.58
C ALA A 76 -8.82 4.76 -4.31
N TYR A 77 -8.37 3.74 -5.04
CA TYR A 77 -8.83 2.36 -4.85
C TYR A 77 -8.54 1.86 -3.43
N VAL A 78 -7.30 2.01 -2.96
CA VAL A 78 -6.92 1.60 -1.62
C VAL A 78 -7.67 2.44 -0.57
N LYS A 79 -7.69 3.74 -0.74
CA LYS A 79 -8.38 4.65 0.18
C LYS A 79 -9.85 4.28 0.33
N ASN A 80 -10.55 4.13 -0.78
CA ASN A 80 -11.99 3.85 -0.75
C ASN A 80 -12.29 2.47 -0.17
N GLY A 81 -11.41 1.51 -0.43
CA GLY A 81 -11.55 0.17 0.12
C GLY A 81 -11.42 0.14 1.63
N VAL A 82 -10.36 0.75 2.17
CA VAL A 82 -10.09 0.68 3.63
C VAL A 82 -11.03 1.55 4.44
N THR A 83 -11.56 2.62 3.87
CA THR A 83 -12.46 3.53 4.58
C THR A 83 -13.93 3.19 4.41
N GLY A 84 -14.28 2.42 3.39
CA GLY A 84 -15.67 2.14 3.07
C GLY A 84 -15.96 0.69 2.70
N TRP A 85 -15.52 0.25 1.54
CA TRP A 85 -15.92 -1.04 0.97
C TRP A 85 -15.66 -2.25 1.86
N ILE A 86 -14.53 -2.25 2.56
CA ILE A 86 -14.09 -3.40 3.37
C ILE A 86 -15.08 -3.75 4.47
N HIS A 87 -15.77 -2.75 5.03
CA HIS A 87 -16.75 -2.96 6.10
C HIS A 87 -17.95 -3.77 5.59
N GLY A 88 -18.43 -3.44 4.40
CA GLY A 88 -19.52 -4.20 3.77
C GLY A 88 -19.09 -5.60 3.37
N TRP A 89 -17.90 -5.75 2.81
CA TRP A 89 -17.37 -7.05 2.42
C TRP A 89 -17.23 -8.00 3.62
N LYS A 90 -16.75 -7.50 4.74
CA LYS A 90 -16.62 -8.30 5.97
C LYS A 90 -17.99 -8.79 6.45
N ARG A 91 -19.01 -7.93 6.40
CA ARG A 91 -20.38 -8.32 6.78
C ARG A 91 -20.96 -9.34 5.81
N ASN A 92 -20.59 -9.30 4.55
CA ASN A 92 -21.14 -10.15 3.50
C ASN A 92 -20.29 -11.38 3.17
N GLY A 93 -19.33 -11.72 4.04
CA GLY A 93 -18.45 -12.89 3.83
C GLY A 93 -17.51 -12.75 2.66
N TRP A 94 -17.06 -11.49 2.39
CA TRP A 94 -16.14 -11.16 1.30
C TRP A 94 -16.71 -11.41 -0.10
N LYS A 95 -17.99 -11.18 -0.23
CA LYS A 95 -18.72 -11.28 -1.49
C LYS A 95 -19.37 -9.96 -1.86
N THR A 96 -19.49 -9.72 -3.15
CA THR A 96 -20.20 -8.54 -3.67
C THR A 96 -21.72 -8.71 -3.49
N ALA A 97 -22.47 -7.66 -3.80
CA ALA A 97 -23.94 -7.71 -3.75
C ALA A 97 -24.51 -8.81 -4.65
N SER A 98 -23.83 -9.15 -5.75
CA SER A 98 -24.23 -10.24 -6.66
C SER A 98 -23.70 -11.61 -6.22
N LYS A 99 -23.20 -11.73 -5.01
CA LYS A 99 -22.68 -12.96 -4.40
C LYS A 99 -21.42 -13.53 -5.08
N LYS A 100 -20.71 -12.70 -5.84
CA LYS A 100 -19.42 -13.08 -6.43
C LYS A 100 -18.30 -12.70 -5.48
N PRO A 101 -17.15 -13.43 -5.50
CA PRO A 101 -16.00 -13.04 -4.68
C PRO A 101 -15.57 -11.61 -4.97
N VAL A 102 -15.15 -10.90 -3.94
CA VAL A 102 -14.58 -9.55 -4.07
C VAL A 102 -13.31 -9.66 -4.91
N LYS A 103 -13.13 -8.74 -5.86
CA LYS A 103 -11.90 -8.69 -6.67
C LYS A 103 -10.70 -8.41 -5.78
N ASN A 104 -9.60 -9.14 -6.00
CA ASN A 104 -8.39 -9.05 -5.18
C ASN A 104 -8.64 -9.40 -3.71
N VAL A 105 -9.59 -10.31 -3.46
CA VAL A 105 -10.03 -10.65 -2.10
C VAL A 105 -8.89 -11.09 -1.20
N GLU A 106 -7.95 -11.89 -1.73
CA GLU A 106 -6.82 -12.38 -0.94
C GLU A 106 -5.93 -11.24 -0.45
N LEU A 107 -5.77 -10.20 -1.26
CA LEU A 107 -4.99 -9.02 -0.87
C LEU A 107 -5.76 -8.15 0.12
N TRP A 108 -7.06 -7.97 -0.09
CA TRP A 108 -7.88 -7.21 0.84
C TRP A 108 -7.94 -7.86 2.23
N GLN A 109 -8.06 -9.19 2.27
CA GLN A 109 -8.05 -9.92 3.54
C GLN A 109 -6.70 -9.81 4.24
N ARG A 110 -5.62 -9.91 3.47
CA ARG A 110 -4.28 -9.77 4.00
C ARG A 110 -4.03 -8.36 4.56
N LEU A 111 -4.51 -7.34 3.86
CA LEU A 111 -4.42 -5.96 4.32
C LEU A 111 -5.23 -5.75 5.60
N ASP A 112 -6.44 -6.30 5.66
CA ASP A 112 -7.29 -6.20 6.84
C ASP A 112 -6.61 -6.82 8.07
N ASP A 113 -6.01 -8.01 7.91
CA ASP A 113 -5.26 -8.67 8.98
C ASP A 113 -4.06 -7.84 9.41
N ALA A 114 -3.32 -7.28 8.46
CA ALA A 114 -2.13 -6.48 8.75
C ALA A 114 -2.50 -5.20 9.51
N GLN A 115 -3.54 -4.49 9.08
CA GLN A 115 -3.93 -3.25 9.75
C GLN A 115 -4.54 -3.48 11.13
N ALA A 116 -5.16 -4.64 11.35
CA ALA A 116 -5.76 -4.97 12.65
C ALA A 116 -4.71 -5.07 13.77
N ARG A 117 -3.45 -5.32 13.43
CA ARG A 117 -2.36 -5.41 14.40
C ARG A 117 -1.78 -4.06 14.81
N HIS A 118 -2.19 -2.99 14.11
CA HIS A 118 -1.66 -1.65 14.31
C HIS A 118 -2.78 -0.63 14.43
N HIS A 119 -2.45 0.57 14.87
CA HIS A 119 -3.36 1.71 14.78
C HIS A 119 -2.98 2.49 13.53
N VAL A 120 -3.71 2.26 12.43
CA VAL A 120 -3.38 2.82 11.13
C VAL A 120 -4.26 4.04 10.83
N THR A 121 -3.62 5.14 10.50
CA THR A 121 -4.29 6.33 9.98
C THR A 121 -4.00 6.37 8.48
N TRP A 122 -5.04 6.43 7.66
CA TRP A 122 -4.89 6.49 6.22
C TRP A 122 -4.95 7.95 5.75
N GLU A 123 -3.97 8.34 4.95
CA GLU A 123 -3.92 9.67 4.36
C GLU A 123 -3.82 9.53 2.85
N TRP A 124 -4.81 10.09 2.15
CA TRP A 124 -4.82 10.08 0.70
C TRP A 124 -4.25 11.40 0.19
N VAL A 125 -3.33 11.31 -0.79
CA VAL A 125 -2.76 12.47 -1.48
C VAL A 125 -3.05 12.36 -2.97
N LYS A 126 -3.22 13.49 -3.62
CA LYS A 126 -3.52 13.51 -5.05
C LYS A 126 -2.20 13.68 -5.83
N GLY A 127 -1.71 12.56 -6.36
CA GLY A 127 -0.46 12.57 -7.13
C GLY A 127 0.79 12.65 -6.27
N HIS A 128 1.96 12.69 -6.90
CA HIS A 128 3.24 12.68 -6.21
C HIS A 128 4.02 13.98 -6.36
N ALA A 129 3.59 14.88 -7.23
CA ALA A 129 4.37 16.06 -7.58
C ALA A 129 4.68 16.92 -6.36
N GLY A 130 5.95 17.23 -6.15
CA GLY A 130 6.39 18.07 -5.05
C GLY A 130 6.55 17.38 -3.70
N HIS A 131 6.36 16.06 -3.62
CA HIS A 131 6.49 15.30 -2.38
C HIS A 131 7.64 14.31 -2.50
N PRO A 132 8.83 14.61 -1.94
CA PRO A 132 10.01 13.75 -2.08
C PRO A 132 9.78 12.31 -1.64
N GLU A 133 9.04 12.11 -0.55
CA GLU A 133 8.76 10.78 -0.02
C GLU A 133 7.86 9.98 -0.98
N ASN A 134 6.86 10.63 -1.54
CA ASN A 134 5.97 9.99 -2.51
C ASN A 134 6.72 9.67 -3.81
N GLU A 135 7.60 10.56 -4.24
CA GLU A 135 8.45 10.32 -5.40
C GLU A 135 9.40 9.15 -5.16
N ARG A 136 9.92 9.00 -3.93
CA ARG A 136 10.76 7.85 -3.58
C ARG A 136 9.95 6.56 -3.65
N ALA A 137 8.72 6.54 -3.16
CA ALA A 137 7.85 5.36 -3.25
C ALA A 137 7.59 4.99 -4.71
N ASP A 138 7.38 5.98 -5.59
CA ASP A 138 7.21 5.76 -7.03
C ASP A 138 8.48 5.17 -7.65
N GLU A 139 9.65 5.68 -7.33
CA GLU A 139 10.92 5.14 -7.81
C GLU A 139 11.10 3.69 -7.36
N LEU A 140 10.76 3.38 -6.11
CA LEU A 140 10.84 2.02 -5.59
C LEU A 140 9.88 1.09 -6.33
N ALA A 141 8.67 1.54 -6.63
CA ALA A 141 7.69 0.76 -7.38
C ALA A 141 8.22 0.44 -8.78
N ARG A 142 8.80 1.43 -9.47
CA ARG A 142 9.37 1.22 -10.79
C ARG A 142 10.59 0.30 -10.74
N ALA A 143 11.43 0.45 -9.71
CA ALA A 143 12.57 -0.44 -9.52
C ALA A 143 12.14 -1.87 -9.24
N GLY A 144 11.06 -2.06 -8.49
CA GLY A 144 10.50 -3.38 -8.23
C GLY A 144 9.93 -4.04 -9.48
N MET A 145 9.39 -3.24 -10.39
CA MET A 145 8.85 -3.73 -11.68
C MET A 145 9.96 -4.12 -12.66
N ALA A 146 11.09 -3.44 -12.62
CA ALA A 146 12.14 -3.56 -13.64
C ALA A 146 12.60 -5.01 -13.93
N PRO A 147 12.78 -5.90 -12.94
CA PRO A 147 13.19 -7.29 -13.22
C PRO A 147 12.19 -8.08 -14.06
N PHE A 148 10.95 -7.66 -14.13
CA PHE A 148 9.85 -8.35 -14.83
C PHE A 148 9.49 -7.71 -16.16
N LYS A 149 10.10 -6.58 -16.46
CA LYS A 149 9.82 -5.83 -17.66
C LYS A 149 10.88 -6.14 -18.71
N ASP A 150 10.45 -6.42 -19.92
CA ASP A 150 11.33 -6.71 -21.07
C ASP A 150 12.06 -5.45 -21.57
#